data_343dd6e78f43db26fe31514ce58234e8
#
_entry.id   343dd6e78f43db26fe31514ce58234e8
#
_cell.length_a   1.000
_cell.length_b   1.000
_cell.length_c   1.000
_cell.angle_alpha   90.00
_cell.angle_beta   90.00
_cell.angle_gamma   90.00
#
_symmetry.space_group_name_H-M   'P 1'
#
loop_
_entity.id
_entity.type
_entity.pdbx_description
1 polymer ?
#
loop_
_entity_poly.entity_id
_entity_poly.type
_entity_poly.pdbx_seq_one_letter_code
_entity_poly.pdbx_strand_id
1 'polypeptide(L)'
;SGLMVLPGAVDLHGDAFERQIMPRPGVSFPLDMALFETDRQLLSNGITTAFHGITYSWEPGLRGRDITIELIECLERLRSNFLCSTKFHLRFETYNLEAVEEIESWLDTKRIDFLAFNDHMPSMLRKIEAGQSLARFVERTALTTEQFIALTKKLSDRKGEVKAAIERLSRRALDSGIP
;
A
#
# COMPACT_ATOMS: atom_id res chain seq x y z
N SER A 1 11.13 13.76 40.21
CA SER A 1 11.48 13.33 38.86
C SER A 1 11.90 11.88 38.93
N GLY A 2 11.61 11.07 38.04
CA GLY A 2 11.88 9.63 37.92
C GLY A 2 11.47 9.17 36.52
N LEU A 3 11.23 10.16 35.63
CA LEU A 3 10.88 9.91 34.25
C LEU A 3 12.13 9.70 33.39
N MET A 4 12.07 8.70 32.51
CA MET A 4 13.04 8.49 31.45
C MET A 4 12.56 9.16 30.17
N VAL A 5 13.45 9.87 29.46
CA VAL A 5 13.20 10.38 28.11
C VAL A 5 13.85 9.43 27.13
N LEU A 6 13.09 8.88 26.22
CA LEU A 6 13.55 7.96 25.17
C LEU A 6 13.23 8.54 23.80
N PRO A 7 13.99 8.18 22.74
CA PRO A 7 13.59 8.46 21.38
C PRO A 7 12.24 7.81 21.07
N GLY A 8 11.43 8.45 20.22
CA GLY A 8 10.19 7.84 19.71
C GLY A 8 10.51 6.65 18.78
N ALA A 9 9.59 5.71 18.72
CA ALA A 9 9.71 4.56 17.83
C ALA A 9 9.54 4.98 16.36
N VAL A 10 10.23 4.26 15.46
CA VAL A 10 10.08 4.37 14.01
C VAL A 10 9.40 3.11 13.52
N ASP A 11 8.22 3.26 12.92
CA ASP A 11 7.50 2.17 12.24
C ASP A 11 7.82 2.20 10.75
N LEU A 12 8.54 1.20 10.25
CA LEU A 12 8.94 1.12 8.84
C LEU A 12 7.89 0.48 7.94
N HIS A 13 6.82 -0.08 8.51
CA HIS A 13 5.82 -0.84 7.74
C HIS A 13 4.44 -0.83 8.42
N GLY A 14 3.91 0.36 8.65
CA GLY A 14 2.58 0.52 9.25
C GLY A 14 1.46 0.34 8.22
N ASP A 15 0.49 -0.53 8.51
CA ASP A 15 -0.73 -0.71 7.72
C ASP A 15 -2.01 -0.37 8.51
N ALA A 16 -1.86 0.22 9.68
CA ALA A 16 -2.96 0.54 10.58
C ALA A 16 -4.03 1.46 9.94
N PHE A 17 -3.60 2.34 9.02
CA PHE A 17 -4.50 3.25 8.31
C PHE A 17 -5.57 2.53 7.48
N GLU A 18 -5.29 1.33 6.92
CA GLU A 18 -6.30 0.56 6.17
C GLU A 18 -7.54 0.26 7.02
N ARG A 19 -7.34 -0.04 8.32
CA ARG A 19 -8.45 -0.28 9.26
C ARG A 19 -9.21 0.99 9.62
N GLN A 20 -8.58 2.15 9.53
CA GLN A 20 -9.25 3.42 9.73
C GLN A 20 -10.06 3.83 8.50
N ILE A 21 -9.56 3.52 7.30
CA ILE A 21 -10.27 3.75 6.04
C ILE A 21 -11.46 2.80 5.91
N MET A 22 -11.23 1.50 6.13
CA MET A 22 -12.26 0.45 5.99
C MET A 22 -12.28 -0.43 7.25
N PRO A 23 -12.91 0.02 8.35
CA PRO A 23 -12.93 -0.71 9.61
C PRO A 23 -13.69 -2.04 9.52
N ARG A 24 -14.57 -2.16 8.54
CA ARG A 24 -15.30 -3.39 8.20
C ARG A 24 -15.68 -3.38 6.73
N PRO A 25 -15.91 -4.55 6.11
CA PRO A 25 -16.29 -4.64 4.70
C PRO A 25 -17.48 -3.74 4.34
N GLY A 26 -17.35 -3.00 3.23
CA GLY A 26 -18.39 -2.12 2.70
C GLY A 26 -18.63 -0.82 3.50
N VAL A 27 -17.82 -0.52 4.50
CA VAL A 27 -17.91 0.74 5.26
C VAL A 27 -16.60 1.49 5.15
N SER A 28 -16.63 2.64 4.47
CA SER A 28 -15.45 3.50 4.31
C SER A 28 -15.64 4.83 5.03
N PHE A 29 -14.56 5.32 5.63
CA PHE A 29 -14.46 6.68 6.15
C PHE A 29 -13.66 7.57 5.19
N PRO A 30 -13.89 8.91 5.22
CA PRO A 30 -13.04 9.86 4.50
C PRO A 30 -11.56 9.67 4.85
N LEU A 31 -10.69 9.75 3.85
CA LEU A 31 -9.26 9.47 4.01
C LEU A 31 -8.58 10.41 5.00
N ASP A 32 -8.91 11.69 4.99
CA ASP A 32 -8.38 12.68 5.94
C ASP A 32 -8.73 12.32 7.39
N MET A 33 -9.98 11.95 7.66
CA MET A 33 -10.41 11.49 8.98
C MET A 33 -9.63 10.23 9.41
N ALA A 34 -9.51 9.25 8.52
CA ALA A 34 -8.81 8.00 8.79
C ALA A 34 -7.31 8.23 9.06
N LEU A 35 -6.68 9.13 8.32
CA LEU A 35 -5.26 9.47 8.50
C LEU A 35 -5.01 10.25 9.80
N PHE A 36 -5.87 11.19 10.17
CA PHE A 36 -5.75 11.88 11.48
C PHE A 36 -5.94 10.92 12.65
N GLU A 37 -6.87 9.97 12.55
CA GLU A 37 -7.04 8.97 13.59
C GLU A 37 -5.82 8.03 13.68
N THR A 38 -5.26 7.68 12.53
CA THR A 38 -4.00 6.90 12.48
C THR A 38 -2.86 7.66 13.16
N ASP A 39 -2.69 8.95 12.88
CA ASP A 39 -1.66 9.81 13.51
C ASP A 39 -1.79 9.80 15.05
N ARG A 40 -3.00 9.98 15.56
CA ARG A 40 -3.27 9.91 17.01
C ARG A 40 -2.92 8.57 17.62
N GLN A 41 -3.28 7.47 16.95
CA GLN A 41 -2.99 6.12 17.44
C GLN A 41 -1.49 5.84 17.44
N LEU A 42 -0.77 6.24 16.41
CA LEU A 42 0.69 6.11 16.34
C LEU A 42 1.36 6.80 17.53
N LEU A 43 1.03 8.06 17.76
CA LEU A 43 1.60 8.84 18.86
C LEU A 43 1.25 8.28 20.23
N SER A 44 0.01 7.81 20.42
CA SER A 44 -0.41 7.20 21.70
C SER A 44 0.35 5.92 22.02
N ASN A 45 0.96 5.28 21.01
CA ASN A 45 1.84 4.12 21.15
C ASN A 45 3.34 4.48 21.10
N GLY A 46 3.70 5.76 21.14
CA GLY A 46 5.09 6.23 21.18
C GLY A 46 5.79 6.18 19.82
N ILE A 47 5.06 6.01 18.71
CA ILE A 47 5.61 6.05 17.35
C ILE A 47 5.61 7.51 16.89
N THR A 48 6.81 8.02 16.57
CA THR A 48 7.01 9.41 16.13
C THR A 48 7.36 9.54 14.66
N THR A 49 7.68 8.42 14.01
CA THR A 49 7.90 8.33 12.56
C THR A 49 7.23 7.07 12.04
N ALA A 50 6.38 7.20 11.03
CA ALA A 50 5.69 6.08 10.43
C ALA A 50 5.80 6.09 8.91
N PHE A 51 6.20 4.94 8.36
CA PHE A 51 6.15 4.63 6.94
C PHE A 51 4.86 3.87 6.66
N HIS A 52 3.87 4.55 6.07
CA HIS A 52 2.59 3.93 5.75
C HIS A 52 2.73 3.00 4.56
N GLY A 53 2.58 1.71 4.81
CA GLY A 53 2.73 0.62 3.84
C GLY A 53 1.53 0.51 2.88
N ILE A 54 1.41 1.45 1.96
CA ILE A 54 0.31 1.54 1.01
C ILE A 54 0.50 0.53 -0.11
N THR A 55 -0.41 -0.42 -0.22
CA THR A 55 -0.38 -1.43 -1.27
C THR A 55 -0.97 -0.86 -2.55
N TYR A 56 -0.18 -0.85 -3.63
CA TYR A 56 -0.65 -0.54 -4.97
C TYR A 56 -0.78 -1.84 -5.77
N SER A 57 -2.00 -2.32 -5.85
CA SER A 57 -2.34 -3.60 -6.47
C SER A 57 -3.01 -3.42 -7.82
N TRP A 58 -2.99 -4.50 -8.59
CA TRP A 58 -3.77 -4.67 -9.82
C TRP A 58 -5.27 -4.89 -9.56
N GLU A 59 -5.65 -5.16 -8.31
CA GLU A 59 -7.04 -5.33 -7.93
C GLU A 59 -7.73 -3.95 -7.75
N PRO A 60 -9.01 -3.81 -8.08
CA PRO A 60 -9.77 -2.58 -7.79
C PRO A 60 -10.07 -2.44 -6.29
N GLY A 61 -10.64 -1.30 -5.90
CA GLY A 61 -11.06 -1.03 -4.52
C GLY A 61 -9.93 -0.49 -3.65
N LEU A 62 -9.91 -0.88 -2.36
CA LEU A 62 -9.06 -0.28 -1.33
C LEU A 62 -7.57 -0.21 -1.68
N ARG A 63 -7.06 -1.17 -2.45
CA ARG A 63 -5.65 -1.26 -2.87
C ARG A 63 -5.44 -0.96 -4.34
N GLY A 64 -6.48 -0.47 -5.01
CA GLY A 64 -6.43 -0.10 -6.42
C GLY A 64 -5.84 1.27 -6.65
N ARG A 65 -5.71 1.61 -7.93
CA ARG A 65 -5.09 2.84 -8.39
C ARG A 65 -5.69 4.09 -7.77
N ASP A 66 -7.02 4.23 -7.83
CA ASP A 66 -7.70 5.47 -7.43
C ASP A 66 -7.47 5.79 -5.96
N ILE A 67 -7.64 4.80 -5.08
CA ILE A 67 -7.39 4.98 -3.63
C ILE A 67 -5.91 5.23 -3.34
N THR A 68 -5.00 4.58 -4.08
CA THR A 68 -3.56 4.81 -3.91
C THR A 68 -3.18 6.26 -4.23
N ILE A 69 -3.69 6.80 -5.35
CA ILE A 69 -3.46 8.20 -5.73
C ILE A 69 -4.05 9.15 -4.70
N GLU A 70 -5.32 8.94 -4.32
CA GLU A 70 -6.00 9.78 -3.33
C GLU A 70 -5.28 9.77 -1.97
N LEU A 71 -4.73 8.61 -1.56
CA LEU A 71 -3.91 8.49 -0.34
C LEU A 71 -2.62 9.31 -0.43
N ILE A 72 -1.89 9.22 -1.55
CA ILE A 72 -0.67 10.03 -1.75
C ILE A 72 -1.00 11.52 -1.64
N GLU A 73 -2.02 11.98 -2.37
CA GLU A 73 -2.44 13.38 -2.39
C GLU A 73 -2.92 13.85 -1.01
N CYS A 74 -3.66 13.00 -0.31
CA CYS A 74 -4.13 13.29 1.04
C CYS A 74 -2.97 13.40 2.04
N LEU A 75 -2.00 12.48 1.99
CA LEU A 75 -0.79 12.53 2.82
C LEU A 75 0.04 13.78 2.53
N GLU A 76 0.25 14.14 1.26
CA GLU A 76 0.98 15.35 0.87
C GLU A 76 0.30 16.61 1.40
N ARG A 77 -0.99 16.71 1.23
CA ARG A 77 -1.81 17.86 1.68
C ARG A 77 -1.84 18.01 3.19
N LEU A 78 -1.88 16.89 3.94
CA LEU A 78 -2.05 16.90 5.39
C LEU A 78 -0.74 16.76 6.18
N ARG A 79 0.38 16.49 5.53
CA ARG A 79 1.68 16.18 6.17
C ARG A 79 2.08 17.20 7.24
N SER A 80 1.83 18.49 7.01
CA SER A 80 2.15 19.54 7.97
C SER A 80 1.23 19.60 9.20
N ASN A 81 0.11 18.89 9.16
CA ASN A 81 -0.89 18.84 10.23
C ASN A 81 -0.73 17.61 11.13
N PHE A 82 0.08 16.62 10.71
CA PHE A 82 0.37 15.44 11.49
C PHE A 82 1.44 15.73 12.55
N LEU A 83 1.30 15.10 13.70
CA LEU A 83 2.26 15.17 14.79
C LEU A 83 3.35 14.10 14.64
N CYS A 84 3.03 12.95 14.04
CA CYS A 84 3.97 11.93 13.66
C CYS A 84 4.61 12.29 12.31
N SER A 85 5.93 12.08 12.16
CA SER A 85 6.60 12.21 10.86
C SER A 85 6.11 11.12 9.91
N THR A 86 5.27 11.52 8.97
CA THR A 86 4.56 10.62 8.07
C THR A 86 5.32 10.44 6.77
N LYS A 87 5.58 9.19 6.41
CA LYS A 87 6.31 8.72 5.23
C LYS A 87 5.47 7.81 4.38
N PHE A 88 5.69 7.83 3.08
CA PHE A 88 4.98 6.99 2.13
C PHE A 88 5.85 5.78 1.74
N HIS A 89 5.43 4.58 2.16
CA HIS A 89 6.04 3.31 1.80
C HIS A 89 5.16 2.63 0.76
N LEU A 90 5.56 2.68 -0.51
CA LEU A 90 4.83 2.02 -1.59
C LEU A 90 5.13 0.52 -1.59
N ARG A 91 4.07 -0.28 -1.46
CA ARG A 91 4.11 -1.75 -1.61
C ARG A 91 3.55 -2.10 -2.98
N PHE A 92 4.43 -2.20 -3.96
CA PHE A 92 4.06 -2.53 -5.32
C PHE A 92 3.76 -4.03 -5.48
N GLU A 93 2.52 -4.36 -5.86
CA GLU A 93 2.18 -5.72 -6.28
C GLU A 93 2.77 -5.98 -7.67
N THR A 94 3.68 -6.94 -7.78
CA THR A 94 4.55 -7.11 -8.95
C THR A 94 3.84 -7.42 -10.26
N TYR A 95 2.59 -7.88 -10.20
CA TYR A 95 1.74 -8.09 -11.38
C TYR A 95 0.92 -6.86 -11.78
N ASN A 96 1.06 -5.75 -11.08
CA ASN A 96 0.44 -4.47 -11.46
C ASN A 96 1.28 -3.73 -12.51
N LEU A 97 1.50 -4.39 -13.64
CA LEU A 97 2.42 -3.92 -14.69
C LEU A 97 2.00 -2.57 -15.30
N GLU A 98 0.73 -2.25 -15.26
CA GLU A 98 0.20 -0.97 -15.75
C GLU A 98 0.63 0.23 -14.88
N ALA A 99 1.03 -0.02 -13.62
CA ALA A 99 1.44 1.01 -12.68
C ALA A 99 2.91 1.44 -12.82
N VAL A 100 3.72 0.71 -13.60
CA VAL A 100 5.18 0.89 -13.64
C VAL A 100 5.57 2.33 -14.00
N GLU A 101 5.01 2.89 -15.06
CA GLU A 101 5.32 4.26 -15.51
C GLU A 101 4.90 5.33 -14.50
N GLU A 102 3.75 5.13 -13.86
CA GLU A 102 3.25 6.02 -12.83
C GLU A 102 4.16 5.99 -11.59
N ILE A 103 4.60 4.81 -11.17
CA ILE A 103 5.54 4.66 -10.04
C ILE A 103 6.89 5.30 -10.36
N GLU A 104 7.41 5.17 -11.57
CA GLU A 104 8.64 5.88 -11.99
C GLU A 104 8.49 7.39 -11.85
N SER A 105 7.35 7.95 -12.27
CA SER A 105 7.07 9.37 -12.09
C SER A 105 7.05 9.78 -10.61
N TRP A 106 6.52 8.92 -9.73
CA TRP A 106 6.52 9.18 -8.28
C TRP A 106 7.91 9.07 -7.66
N LEU A 107 8.76 8.17 -8.16
CA LEU A 107 10.17 8.08 -7.75
C LEU A 107 10.94 9.33 -8.16
N ASP A 108 10.76 9.81 -9.39
CA ASP A 108 11.43 11.00 -9.93
C ASP A 108 11.05 12.27 -9.17
N THR A 109 9.79 12.39 -8.82
CA THR A 109 9.24 13.53 -8.10
C THR A 109 9.33 13.37 -6.58
N LYS A 110 9.94 12.27 -6.09
CA LYS A 110 10.12 11.97 -4.66
C LYS A 110 8.83 12.00 -3.85
N ARG A 111 7.74 11.52 -4.46
CA ARG A 111 6.45 11.38 -3.79
C ARG A 111 6.40 10.19 -2.83
N ILE A 112 7.26 9.19 -3.04
CA ILE A 112 7.40 8.01 -2.19
C ILE A 112 8.74 8.03 -1.45
N ASP A 113 8.75 7.55 -0.21
CA ASP A 113 9.92 7.55 0.66
C ASP A 113 10.58 6.14 0.74
N PHE A 114 9.84 5.09 0.36
CA PHE A 114 10.31 3.69 0.37
C PHE A 114 9.54 2.85 -0.65
N LEU A 115 10.23 1.98 -1.40
CA LEU A 115 9.62 1.08 -2.39
C LEU A 115 9.84 -0.38 -1.98
N ALA A 116 8.75 -1.14 -1.84
CA ALA A 116 8.81 -2.59 -1.64
C ALA A 116 8.06 -3.35 -2.73
N PHE A 117 8.55 -4.54 -3.04
CA PHE A 117 7.95 -5.44 -4.03
C PHE A 117 7.23 -6.58 -3.33
N ASN A 118 5.95 -6.76 -3.63
CA ASN A 118 5.11 -7.83 -3.12
C ASN A 118 4.72 -8.78 -4.25
N ASP A 119 4.88 -10.07 -4.05
CA ASP A 119 4.38 -11.10 -4.96
C ASP A 119 3.41 -12.03 -4.24
N HIS A 120 2.14 -11.68 -4.25
CA HIS A 120 1.08 -12.52 -3.70
C HIS A 120 0.44 -13.46 -4.75
N MET A 121 0.76 -13.31 -6.03
CA MET A 121 0.16 -14.09 -7.13
C MET A 121 0.29 -15.60 -6.93
N PRO A 122 1.46 -16.18 -6.59
CA PRO A 122 1.57 -17.61 -6.38
C PRO A 122 0.68 -18.12 -5.24
N SER A 123 0.53 -17.33 -4.18
CA SER A 123 -0.33 -17.67 -3.06
C SER A 123 -1.82 -17.61 -3.43
N MET A 124 -2.22 -16.63 -4.24
CA MET A 124 -3.59 -16.49 -4.73
C MET A 124 -3.97 -17.65 -5.66
N LEU A 125 -3.10 -18.01 -6.61
CA LEU A 125 -3.33 -19.12 -7.51
C LEU A 125 -3.50 -20.45 -6.75
N ARG A 126 -2.64 -20.73 -5.77
CA ARG A 126 -2.79 -21.92 -4.92
C ARG A 126 -4.13 -21.96 -4.17
N LYS A 127 -4.61 -20.81 -3.67
CA LYS A 127 -5.92 -20.75 -3.00
C LYS A 127 -7.08 -21.02 -3.96
N ILE A 128 -7.00 -20.48 -5.18
CA ILE A 128 -7.99 -20.70 -6.24
C ILE A 128 -8.02 -22.19 -6.62
N GLU A 129 -6.86 -22.79 -6.87
CA GLU A 129 -6.72 -24.22 -7.23
C GLU A 129 -7.24 -25.15 -6.13
N ALA A 130 -6.99 -24.79 -4.88
CA ALA A 130 -7.44 -25.54 -3.71
C ALA A 130 -8.92 -25.30 -3.34
N GLY A 131 -9.65 -24.48 -4.10
CA GLY A 131 -11.04 -24.12 -3.80
C GLY A 131 -11.24 -23.41 -2.45
N GLN A 132 -10.20 -22.70 -1.95
CA GLN A 132 -10.28 -21.99 -0.67
C GLN A 132 -11.13 -20.73 -0.78
N SER A 133 -11.66 -20.28 0.36
CA SER A 133 -12.47 -19.08 0.42
C SER A 133 -11.68 -17.84 -0.04
N LEU A 134 -12.27 -17.10 -0.98
CA LEU A 134 -11.75 -15.82 -1.49
C LEU A 134 -12.51 -14.62 -0.90
N ALA A 135 -13.34 -14.82 0.13
CA ALA A 135 -14.23 -13.80 0.69
C ALA A 135 -13.51 -12.47 0.99
N ARG A 136 -12.32 -12.52 1.63
CA ARG A 136 -11.55 -11.31 1.96
C ARG A 136 -11.12 -10.49 0.73
N PHE A 137 -10.90 -11.14 -0.41
CA PHE A 137 -10.53 -10.45 -1.65
C PHE A 137 -11.77 -9.86 -2.31
N VAL A 138 -12.85 -10.62 -2.38
CA VAL A 138 -14.14 -10.19 -2.91
C VAL A 138 -14.67 -8.96 -2.15
N GLU A 139 -14.63 -9.01 -0.81
CA GLU A 139 -15.14 -7.95 0.06
C GLU A 139 -14.43 -6.59 -0.16
N ARG A 140 -13.12 -6.59 -0.40
CA ARG A 140 -12.35 -5.34 -0.57
C ARG A 140 -12.30 -4.84 -2.01
N THR A 141 -12.60 -5.70 -2.99
CA THR A 141 -12.50 -5.37 -4.42
C THR A 141 -13.85 -5.04 -5.06
N ALA A 142 -14.95 -5.37 -4.39
CA ALA A 142 -16.31 -5.32 -4.92
C ALA A 142 -16.52 -6.18 -6.19
N LEU A 143 -15.62 -7.14 -6.47
CA LEU A 143 -15.75 -8.12 -7.55
C LEU A 143 -16.53 -9.35 -7.07
N THR A 144 -17.16 -10.08 -8.01
CA THR A 144 -17.61 -11.43 -7.69
C THR A 144 -16.43 -12.40 -7.62
N THR A 145 -16.62 -13.56 -7.01
CA THR A 145 -15.58 -14.60 -6.96
C THR A 145 -15.09 -14.98 -8.36
N GLU A 146 -16.02 -15.14 -9.31
CA GLU A 146 -15.70 -15.50 -10.70
C GLU A 146 -14.89 -14.39 -11.38
N GLN A 147 -15.25 -13.13 -11.19
CA GLN A 147 -14.54 -11.98 -11.73
C GLN A 147 -13.13 -11.89 -11.17
N PHE A 148 -12.97 -12.09 -9.86
CA PHE A 148 -11.67 -12.09 -9.20
C PHE A 148 -10.78 -13.22 -9.72
N ILE A 149 -11.31 -14.44 -9.88
CA ILE A 149 -10.57 -15.57 -10.43
C ILE A 149 -10.15 -15.31 -11.87
N ALA A 150 -11.06 -14.79 -12.70
CA ALA A 150 -10.77 -14.49 -14.10
C ALA A 150 -9.66 -13.43 -14.23
N LEU A 151 -9.74 -12.36 -13.43
CA LEU A 151 -8.71 -11.31 -13.38
C LEU A 151 -7.35 -11.86 -12.93
N THR A 152 -7.31 -12.65 -11.85
CA THR A 152 -6.07 -13.26 -11.34
C THR A 152 -5.41 -14.15 -12.39
N LYS A 153 -6.17 -15.01 -13.08
CA LYS A 153 -5.65 -15.88 -14.14
C LYS A 153 -5.09 -15.06 -15.31
N LYS A 154 -5.86 -14.09 -15.81
CA LYS A 154 -5.43 -13.20 -16.89
C LYS A 154 -4.09 -12.51 -16.58
N LEU A 155 -3.92 -12.03 -15.35
CA LEU A 155 -2.68 -11.36 -14.93
C LEU A 155 -1.53 -12.34 -14.75
N SER A 156 -1.81 -13.56 -14.27
CA SER A 156 -0.78 -14.59 -14.10
C SER A 156 -0.11 -14.99 -15.42
N ASP A 157 -0.82 -14.88 -16.55
CA ASP A 157 -0.27 -15.13 -17.90
C ASP A 157 0.87 -14.16 -18.28
N ARG A 158 0.91 -12.99 -17.64
CA ARG A 158 1.94 -11.96 -17.83
C ARG A 158 3.21 -12.16 -16.96
N LYS A 159 3.37 -13.30 -16.32
CA LYS A 159 4.51 -13.62 -15.45
C LYS A 159 5.87 -13.30 -16.08
N GLY A 160 6.02 -13.49 -17.39
CA GLY A 160 7.26 -13.20 -18.11
C GLY A 160 7.69 -11.74 -18.07
N GLU A 161 6.77 -10.79 -17.85
CA GLU A 161 7.03 -9.35 -17.82
C GLU A 161 7.47 -8.86 -16.43
N VAL A 162 7.11 -9.60 -15.36
CA VAL A 162 7.28 -9.18 -13.96
C VAL A 162 8.73 -8.87 -13.61
N LYS A 163 9.67 -9.74 -14.04
CA LYS A 163 11.10 -9.55 -13.75
C LYS A 163 11.62 -8.22 -14.32
N ALA A 164 11.29 -7.93 -15.57
CA ALA A 164 11.71 -6.68 -16.21
C ALA A 164 11.11 -5.44 -15.50
N ALA A 165 9.86 -5.51 -15.07
CA ALA A 165 9.22 -4.44 -14.31
C ALA A 165 9.92 -4.20 -12.96
N ILE A 166 10.25 -5.27 -12.22
CA ILE A 166 10.99 -5.17 -10.95
C ILE A 166 12.37 -4.54 -11.16
N GLU A 167 13.13 -5.03 -12.16
CA GLU A 167 14.47 -4.51 -12.48
C GLU A 167 14.42 -3.03 -12.87
N ARG A 168 13.42 -2.63 -13.64
CA ARG A 168 13.20 -1.24 -14.08
C ARG A 168 12.94 -0.33 -12.89
N LEU A 169 11.98 -0.68 -12.04
CA LEU A 169 11.63 0.10 -10.86
C LEU A 169 12.75 0.13 -9.81
N SER A 170 13.44 -1.01 -9.59
CA SER A 170 14.58 -1.06 -8.66
C SER A 170 15.71 -0.12 -9.09
N ARG A 171 16.03 -0.10 -10.38
CA ARG A 171 17.05 0.83 -10.91
C ARG A 171 16.62 2.27 -10.71
N ARG A 172 15.35 2.59 -11.04
CA ARG A 172 14.82 3.94 -10.90
C ARG A 172 14.81 4.41 -9.44
N ALA A 173 14.45 3.53 -8.51
CA ALA A 173 14.49 3.82 -7.07
C ALA A 173 15.91 4.14 -6.61
N LEU A 174 16.91 3.31 -6.99
CA LEU A 174 18.32 3.55 -6.69
C LEU A 174 18.82 4.88 -7.24
N ASP A 175 18.52 5.20 -8.50
CA ASP A 175 18.90 6.45 -9.16
C ASP A 175 18.27 7.67 -8.45
N SER A 176 17.07 7.51 -7.89
CA SER A 176 16.36 8.54 -7.13
C SER A 176 16.78 8.59 -5.65
N GLY A 177 17.64 7.68 -5.18
CA GLY A 177 18.07 7.57 -3.79
C GLY A 177 16.95 7.14 -2.83
N ILE A 178 15.98 6.36 -3.34
CA ILE A 178 14.86 5.81 -2.57
C ILE A 178 15.17 4.33 -2.28
N PRO A 179 15.17 3.93 -0.99
CA PRO A 179 15.41 2.54 -0.59
C PRO A 179 14.27 1.59 -0.98
#